data_6de7673673902bf80831bba068844b11
#
_entry.id   6de7673673902bf80831bba068844b11
#
_cell.length_a   1.000
_cell.length_b   1.000
_cell.length_c   1.000
_cell.angle_alpha   90.00
_cell.angle_beta   90.00
_cell.angle_gamma   90.00
#
_symmetry.space_group_name_H-M   'P 1'
#
loop_
_entity.id
_entity.type
_entity.pdbx_description
1 polymer ?
#
loop_
_entity_poly.entity_id
_entity_poly.type
_entity_poly.pdbx_seq_one_letter_code
_entity_poly.pdbx_strand_id
1 'polypeptide(L)'
;MSILEQPTVSDAFQLLAKNTELSLGEYNSITHGQADIERHLMQQLGTISSVLFGAFSRRTIVSPLQGSVIDMLVLFRGSEVKRMLPSRIFSELKDALIKEYPDACALENRSMLILPMNGFYFKIQPAYPVSGHVYMLPDEKFNEWAKYDITSYNDIFMKQNVRHKGKLIEIIRIIKTWNRVSGNVFNGYYLELMVTALLSSYEMTEHSHTLRQIFRYAVAEVVFQKHDPANMEIQVEGLNDIDDLIKAMKLLQRSYALTDEAIIYEQDGNTKKSLECWNSLFPQVFPSQLDIIVGKARGSGIRGADALRMMVDSQ
;
A
#
# COMPACT_ATOMS: atom_id res chain seq x y z
N MET A 1 32.51 6.91 -26.68
CA MET A 1 31.62 5.89 -26.14
C MET A 1 30.41 6.59 -25.55
N SER A 2 29.24 6.41 -26.14
CA SER A 2 28.00 7.02 -25.62
C SER A 2 27.72 6.45 -24.23
N ILE A 3 27.91 7.27 -23.19
CA ILE A 3 27.76 6.86 -21.78
C ILE A 3 26.29 6.79 -21.35
N LEU A 4 25.37 7.26 -22.18
CA LEU A 4 23.95 7.26 -21.89
C LEU A 4 23.22 6.41 -22.94
N GLU A 5 22.95 5.15 -22.58
CA GLU A 5 21.97 4.34 -23.32
C GLU A 5 20.61 5.05 -23.32
N GLN A 6 19.89 4.94 -24.44
CA GLN A 6 18.55 5.52 -24.52
C GLN A 6 17.65 4.97 -23.40
N PRO A 7 16.79 5.83 -22.79
CA PRO A 7 15.84 5.38 -21.79
C PRO A 7 14.94 4.27 -22.31
N THR A 8 14.78 3.22 -21.52
CA THR A 8 13.89 2.10 -21.83
C THR A 8 12.64 2.12 -20.95
N VAL A 9 11.60 1.38 -21.34
CA VAL A 9 10.40 1.17 -20.50
C VAL A 9 10.77 0.47 -19.19
N SER A 10 11.71 -0.47 -19.24
CA SER A 10 12.22 -1.16 -18.05
C SER A 10 12.87 -0.19 -17.06
N ASP A 11 13.70 0.77 -17.54
CA ASP A 11 14.29 1.81 -16.68
C ASP A 11 13.23 2.70 -16.02
N ALA A 12 12.18 3.06 -16.77
CA ALA A 12 11.06 3.85 -16.23
C ALA A 12 10.38 3.11 -15.08
N PHE A 13 10.09 1.81 -15.24
CA PHE A 13 9.48 1.02 -14.19
C PHE A 13 10.38 0.79 -12.98
N GLN A 14 11.68 0.61 -13.17
CA GLN A 14 12.62 0.53 -12.06
C GLN A 14 12.62 1.84 -11.25
N LEU A 15 12.60 2.99 -11.93
CA LEU A 15 12.52 4.28 -11.26
C LEU A 15 11.16 4.49 -10.58
N LEU A 16 10.05 4.10 -11.23
CA LEU A 16 8.72 4.13 -10.63
C LEU A 16 8.67 3.27 -9.36
N ALA A 17 9.13 2.02 -9.42
CA ALA A 17 9.18 1.12 -8.27
C ALA A 17 9.95 1.74 -7.11
N LYS A 18 11.13 2.35 -7.39
CA LYS A 18 11.93 3.07 -6.40
C LYS A 18 11.20 4.28 -5.82
N ASN A 19 10.53 5.07 -6.65
CA ASN A 19 9.79 6.26 -6.22
C ASN A 19 8.56 5.93 -5.36
N THR A 20 8.05 4.69 -5.44
CA THR A 20 6.96 4.21 -4.59
C THR A 20 7.41 3.71 -3.22
N GLU A 21 8.71 3.56 -2.98
CA GLU A 21 9.26 3.18 -1.67
C GLU A 21 9.16 4.33 -0.68
N LEU A 22 8.89 3.99 0.58
CA LEU A 22 8.98 4.97 1.64
C LEU A 22 10.43 5.49 1.74
N SER A 23 10.58 6.79 1.74
CA SER A 23 11.84 7.43 2.10
C SER A 23 12.16 7.20 3.59
N LEU A 24 13.42 7.34 3.96
CA LEU A 24 13.82 7.27 5.37
C LEU A 24 13.07 8.31 6.23
N GLY A 25 12.82 9.51 5.68
CA GLY A 25 12.05 10.55 6.37
C GLY A 25 10.62 10.13 6.65
N GLU A 26 9.95 9.52 5.67
CA GLU A 26 8.58 9.02 5.82
C GLU A 26 8.52 7.85 6.82
N TYR A 27 9.45 6.91 6.73
CA TYR A 27 9.55 5.81 7.68
C TYR A 27 9.75 6.33 9.12
N ASN A 28 10.65 7.30 9.32
CA ASN A 28 10.89 7.93 10.61
C ASN A 28 9.64 8.69 11.11
N SER A 29 8.90 9.36 10.22
CA SER A 29 7.65 10.05 10.60
C SER A 29 6.62 9.08 11.17
N ILE A 30 6.48 7.89 10.57
CA ILE A 30 5.56 6.85 11.06
C ILE A 30 6.03 6.32 12.43
N THR A 31 7.30 5.95 12.55
CA THR A 31 7.81 5.33 13.79
C THR A 31 7.89 6.32 14.95
N HIS A 32 8.20 7.59 14.71
CA HIS A 32 8.14 8.63 15.73
C HIS A 32 6.70 8.90 16.16
N GLY A 33 5.77 9.02 15.20
CA GLY A 33 4.35 9.17 15.52
C GLY A 33 3.81 8.01 16.35
N GLN A 34 4.16 6.77 16.01
CA GLN A 34 3.84 5.59 16.82
C GLN A 34 4.37 5.73 18.25
N ALA A 35 5.65 6.07 18.40
CA ALA A 35 6.29 6.19 19.72
C ALA A 35 5.68 7.30 20.58
N ASP A 36 5.27 8.42 19.99
CA ASP A 36 4.61 9.52 20.70
C ASP A 36 3.22 9.11 21.19
N ILE A 37 2.41 8.48 20.33
CA ILE A 37 1.09 7.95 20.69
C ILE A 37 1.23 6.89 21.78
N GLU A 38 2.17 5.95 21.65
CA GLU A 38 2.42 4.90 22.61
C GLU A 38 2.79 5.48 23.99
N ARG A 39 3.72 6.43 24.03
CA ARG A 39 4.16 7.09 25.27
C ARG A 39 2.99 7.79 25.96
N HIS A 40 2.17 8.52 25.21
CA HIS A 40 0.99 9.19 25.75
C HIS A 40 0.01 8.18 26.37
N LEU A 41 -0.32 7.10 25.65
CA LEU A 41 -1.28 6.10 26.11
C LEU A 41 -0.74 5.26 27.29
N MET A 42 0.56 4.99 27.35
CA MET A 42 1.16 4.35 28.52
C MET A 42 0.99 5.20 29.77
N GLN A 43 1.13 6.51 29.66
CA GLN A 43 0.96 7.44 30.80
C GLN A 43 -0.50 7.61 31.22
N GLN A 44 -1.43 7.64 30.26
CA GLN A 44 -2.84 7.91 30.55
C GLN A 44 -3.64 6.66 30.93
N LEU A 45 -3.35 5.53 30.29
CA LEU A 45 -4.15 4.29 30.38
C LEU A 45 -3.36 3.07 30.87
N GLY A 46 -2.04 3.19 31.07
CA GLY A 46 -1.20 2.06 31.48
C GLY A 46 -1.11 0.96 30.41
N THR A 47 -1.24 1.30 29.12
CA THR A 47 -1.07 0.35 28.03
C THR A 47 0.32 -0.29 28.02
N ILE A 48 0.48 -1.45 27.38
CA ILE A 48 1.77 -2.18 27.41
C ILE A 48 2.70 -1.63 26.31
N SER A 49 2.18 -1.52 25.10
CA SER A 49 2.92 -1.16 23.88
C SER A 49 1.96 -0.95 22.72
N SER A 50 2.50 -0.73 21.53
CA SER A 50 1.73 -0.69 20.29
C SER A 50 2.38 -1.54 19.20
N VAL A 51 1.62 -1.92 18.18
CA VAL A 51 2.09 -2.70 17.03
C VAL A 51 1.59 -2.08 15.74
N LEU A 52 2.51 -1.77 14.82
CA LEU A 52 2.16 -1.45 13.44
C LEU A 52 2.01 -2.73 12.63
N PHE A 53 0.95 -2.84 11.87
CA PHE A 53 0.65 -4.04 11.09
C PHE A 53 0.13 -3.72 9.69
N GLY A 54 -0.48 -4.66 9.01
CA GLY A 54 -1.08 -4.45 7.71
C GLY A 54 -0.06 -4.08 6.62
N ALA A 55 -0.36 -3.07 5.83
CA ALA A 55 0.47 -2.63 4.72
C ALA A 55 1.88 -2.17 5.14
N PHE A 56 2.02 -1.60 6.35
CA PHE A 56 3.32 -1.18 6.86
C PHE A 56 4.25 -2.39 7.10
N SER A 57 3.78 -3.42 7.80
CA SER A 57 4.57 -4.62 8.07
C SER A 57 4.93 -5.40 6.80
N ARG A 58 4.09 -5.35 5.77
CA ARG A 58 4.35 -5.96 4.45
C ARG A 58 5.17 -5.08 3.50
N ARG A 59 5.52 -3.85 3.89
CA ARG A 59 6.24 -2.85 3.06
C ARG A 59 5.49 -2.48 1.77
N THR A 60 4.16 -2.52 1.80
CA THR A 60 3.28 -2.20 0.67
C THR A 60 2.61 -0.83 0.80
N ILE A 61 3.01 -0.01 1.79
CA ILE A 61 2.68 1.41 1.83
C ILE A 61 3.43 2.13 0.72
N VAL A 62 2.78 3.13 0.14
CA VAL A 62 3.28 3.84 -1.04
C VAL A 62 3.69 5.26 -0.69
N SER A 63 4.90 5.65 -1.10
CA SER A 63 5.35 7.05 -1.12
C SER A 63 4.67 7.81 -2.29
N PRO A 64 4.35 9.12 -2.09
CA PRO A 64 4.39 9.86 -0.84
C PRO A 64 3.30 9.40 0.13
N LEU A 65 3.54 9.58 1.44
CA LEU A 65 2.61 9.16 2.51
C LEU A 65 1.27 9.90 2.51
N GLN A 66 1.17 11.03 1.80
CA GLN A 66 -0.04 11.85 1.77
C GLN A 66 -1.31 11.01 1.58
N GLY A 67 -2.23 11.10 2.54
CA GLY A 67 -3.49 10.36 2.54
C GLY A 67 -3.38 8.86 2.86
N SER A 68 -2.17 8.34 3.14
CA SER A 68 -1.98 6.94 3.53
C SER A 68 -2.51 6.66 4.93
N VAL A 69 -3.00 5.43 5.14
CA VAL A 69 -3.49 4.96 6.45
C VAL A 69 -2.53 3.89 6.98
N ILE A 70 -2.09 4.06 8.23
CA ILE A 70 -1.19 3.17 8.96
C ILE A 70 -1.99 2.45 10.04
N ASP A 71 -2.11 1.13 9.94
CA ASP A 71 -2.81 0.32 10.92
C ASP A 71 -1.97 0.16 12.20
N MET A 72 -2.55 0.47 13.36
CA MET A 72 -1.89 0.42 14.67
C MET A 72 -2.78 -0.23 15.72
N LEU A 73 -2.27 -1.25 16.39
CA LEU A 73 -2.89 -1.81 17.60
C LEU A 73 -2.28 -1.18 18.83
N VAL A 74 -3.12 -0.78 19.77
CA VAL A 74 -2.73 -0.37 21.12
C VAL A 74 -2.99 -1.52 22.06
N LEU A 75 -1.93 -2.00 22.73
CA LEU A 75 -1.99 -3.23 23.51
C LEU A 75 -2.26 -2.97 24.98
N PHE A 76 -3.33 -3.54 25.49
CA PHE A 76 -3.73 -3.55 26.88
C PHE A 76 -3.31 -4.87 27.55
N ARG A 77 -3.21 -4.89 28.90
CA ARG A 77 -3.00 -6.13 29.63
C ARG A 77 -4.26 -7.01 29.58
N GLY A 78 -4.17 -8.19 28.98
CA GLY A 78 -5.30 -9.10 28.88
C GLY A 78 -5.93 -9.47 30.24
N SER A 79 -5.14 -9.51 31.34
CA SER A 79 -5.66 -9.73 32.70
C SER A 79 -6.65 -8.65 33.14
N GLU A 80 -6.51 -7.43 32.62
CA GLU A 80 -7.34 -6.28 32.99
C GLU A 80 -8.57 -6.16 32.07
N VAL A 81 -8.42 -6.37 30.77
CA VAL A 81 -9.44 -6.01 29.77
C VAL A 81 -10.26 -7.18 29.21
N LYS A 82 -9.81 -8.44 29.30
CA LYS A 82 -10.47 -9.59 28.68
C LYS A 82 -11.92 -9.84 29.13
N ARG A 83 -12.33 -9.30 30.28
CA ARG A 83 -13.69 -9.39 30.82
C ARG A 83 -14.50 -8.12 30.61
N MET A 84 -13.89 -7.08 30.02
CA MET A 84 -14.54 -5.82 29.74
C MET A 84 -15.05 -5.83 28.30
N LEU A 85 -16.13 -5.11 28.04
CA LEU A 85 -16.64 -4.94 26.68
C LEU A 85 -15.63 -4.13 25.84
N PRO A 86 -15.36 -4.52 24.62
CA PRO A 86 -14.47 -3.76 23.71
C PRO A 86 -14.87 -2.30 23.56
N SER A 87 -16.16 -1.98 23.47
CA SER A 87 -16.67 -0.61 23.39
C SER A 87 -16.26 0.27 24.56
N ARG A 88 -16.18 -0.29 25.78
CA ARG A 88 -15.70 0.44 26.96
C ARG A 88 -14.23 0.78 26.84
N ILE A 89 -13.39 -0.19 26.45
CA ILE A 89 -11.95 0.02 26.27
C ILE A 89 -11.69 1.00 25.12
N PHE A 90 -12.50 0.92 24.05
CA PHE A 90 -12.43 1.88 22.96
C PHE A 90 -12.82 3.30 23.42
N SER A 91 -13.84 3.47 24.27
CA SER A 91 -14.21 4.78 24.82
C SER A 91 -13.06 5.38 25.65
N GLU A 92 -12.42 4.59 26.51
CA GLU A 92 -11.28 5.05 27.29
C GLU A 92 -10.09 5.46 26.40
N LEU A 93 -9.79 4.66 25.36
CA LEU A 93 -8.76 4.96 24.36
C LEU A 93 -9.08 6.25 23.59
N LYS A 94 -10.33 6.39 23.14
CA LYS A 94 -10.82 7.58 22.42
C LYS A 94 -10.65 8.83 23.27
N ASP A 95 -11.15 8.82 24.51
CA ASP A 95 -11.12 9.98 25.40
C ASP A 95 -9.67 10.44 25.70
N ALA A 96 -8.76 9.47 25.87
CA ALA A 96 -7.33 9.75 26.07
C ALA A 96 -6.70 10.39 24.84
N LEU A 97 -6.98 9.84 23.63
CA LEU A 97 -6.39 10.34 22.39
C LEU A 97 -6.96 11.68 21.94
N ILE A 98 -8.30 11.89 21.99
CA ILE A 98 -8.91 13.14 21.56
C ILE A 98 -8.47 14.33 22.44
N LYS A 99 -8.17 14.09 23.70
CA LYS A 99 -7.64 15.13 24.58
C LYS A 99 -6.29 15.68 24.12
N GLU A 100 -5.42 14.83 23.64
CA GLU A 100 -4.07 15.19 23.15
C GLU A 100 -4.09 15.55 21.67
N TYR A 101 -4.90 14.85 20.88
CA TYR A 101 -5.04 15.00 19.44
C TYR A 101 -6.49 15.36 19.07
N PRO A 102 -6.89 16.64 19.15
CA PRO A 102 -8.28 17.06 18.94
C PRO A 102 -8.83 16.78 17.54
N ASP A 103 -7.95 16.65 16.54
CA ASP A 103 -8.31 16.32 15.16
C ASP A 103 -8.60 14.82 14.93
N ALA A 104 -8.44 14.00 15.96
CA ALA A 104 -8.74 12.58 15.87
C ALA A 104 -10.24 12.34 15.72
N CYS A 105 -10.63 11.46 14.80
CA CYS A 105 -12.01 11.12 14.49
C CYS A 105 -12.31 9.67 14.90
N ALA A 106 -13.32 9.46 15.73
CA ALA A 106 -13.75 8.13 16.13
C ALA A 106 -14.77 7.54 15.15
N LEU A 107 -14.54 6.30 14.73
CA LEU A 107 -15.48 5.45 14.01
C LEU A 107 -16.10 4.48 15.04
N GLU A 108 -17.13 4.95 15.77
CA GLU A 108 -17.71 4.27 16.92
C GLU A 108 -18.22 2.86 16.58
N ASN A 109 -18.89 2.72 15.44
CA ASN A 109 -19.41 1.44 14.94
C ASN A 109 -18.33 0.43 14.57
N ARG A 110 -17.05 0.88 14.44
CA ARG A 110 -15.90 0.04 14.09
C ARG A 110 -14.85 -0.05 15.19
N SER A 111 -15.12 0.52 16.37
CA SER A 111 -14.14 0.59 17.47
C SER A 111 -12.73 1.00 16.98
N MET A 112 -12.69 1.98 16.08
CA MET A 112 -11.50 2.50 15.45
C MET A 112 -11.40 4.00 15.63
N LEU A 113 -10.18 4.51 15.75
CA LEU A 113 -9.91 5.95 15.77
C LEU A 113 -8.96 6.28 14.63
N ILE A 114 -9.31 7.29 13.85
CA ILE A 114 -8.48 7.85 12.77
C ILE A 114 -7.81 9.10 13.31
N LEU A 115 -6.49 9.07 13.40
CA LEU A 115 -5.68 10.17 13.92
C LEU A 115 -4.82 10.74 12.78
N PRO A 116 -5.06 11.98 12.33
CA PRO A 116 -4.24 12.64 11.32
C PRO A 116 -2.86 13.02 11.89
N MET A 117 -1.81 12.78 11.10
CA MET A 117 -0.44 13.12 11.48
C MET A 117 0.42 13.38 10.25
N ASN A 118 0.96 14.59 10.11
CA ASN A 118 1.91 14.94 9.04
C ASN A 118 1.49 14.54 7.61
N GLY A 119 0.17 14.63 7.32
CA GLY A 119 -0.39 14.32 5.99
C GLY A 119 -0.77 12.86 5.77
N PHE A 120 -0.55 11.97 6.73
CA PHE A 120 -1.07 10.60 6.75
C PHE A 120 -1.94 10.37 7.99
N TYR A 121 -2.48 9.17 8.16
CA TYR A 121 -3.40 8.83 9.23
C TYR A 121 -2.96 7.56 9.96
N PHE A 122 -3.03 7.56 11.29
CA PHE A 122 -3.05 6.31 12.03
C PHE A 122 -4.50 5.83 12.17
N LYS A 123 -4.73 4.55 11.87
CA LYS A 123 -5.97 3.85 12.22
C LYS A 123 -5.68 3.00 13.46
N ILE A 124 -6.21 3.44 14.59
CA ILE A 124 -5.87 2.93 15.91
C ILE A 124 -7.03 2.09 16.46
N GLN A 125 -6.72 0.88 16.92
CA GLN A 125 -7.66 -0.02 17.56
C GLN A 125 -7.09 -0.55 18.89
N PRO A 126 -7.92 -0.74 19.92
CA PRO A 126 -7.51 -1.44 21.14
C PRO A 126 -7.36 -2.93 20.86
N ALA A 127 -6.38 -3.56 21.51
CA ALA A 127 -6.18 -5.00 21.43
C ALA A 127 -5.53 -5.52 22.72
N TYR A 128 -5.55 -6.84 22.92
CA TYR A 128 -4.67 -7.46 23.91
C TYR A 128 -4.02 -8.74 23.34
N PRO A 129 -2.76 -9.03 23.70
CA PRO A 129 -2.04 -10.18 23.18
C PRO A 129 -2.56 -11.48 23.84
N VAL A 130 -2.57 -12.56 23.03
CA VAL A 130 -2.87 -13.92 23.50
C VAL A 130 -1.62 -14.79 23.48
N SER A 131 -1.00 -14.94 22.31
CA SER A 131 0.24 -15.69 22.13
C SER A 131 0.91 -15.35 20.80
N GLY A 132 2.21 -15.15 20.79
CA GLY A 132 2.95 -14.81 19.56
C GLY A 132 2.37 -13.56 18.88
N HIS A 133 1.88 -13.71 17.67
CA HIS A 133 1.29 -12.62 16.85
C HIS A 133 -0.25 -12.67 16.82
N VAL A 134 -0.84 -13.42 17.76
CA VAL A 134 -2.29 -13.53 17.91
C VAL A 134 -2.77 -12.54 18.96
N TYR A 135 -3.73 -11.72 18.57
CA TYR A 135 -4.34 -10.70 19.41
C TYR A 135 -5.86 -10.89 19.45
N MET A 136 -6.48 -10.33 20.48
CA MET A 136 -7.91 -10.17 20.55
C MET A 136 -8.24 -8.71 20.19
N LEU A 137 -9.03 -8.53 19.15
CA LEU A 137 -9.51 -7.23 18.64
C LEU A 137 -11.03 -7.14 18.88
N PRO A 138 -11.58 -5.91 18.91
CA PRO A 138 -13.04 -5.73 18.93
C PRO A 138 -13.71 -6.38 17.71
N ASP A 139 -14.70 -7.22 17.93
CA ASP A 139 -15.67 -7.61 16.91
C ASP A 139 -16.71 -6.51 16.80
N GLU A 140 -16.84 -5.92 15.60
CA GLU A 140 -17.74 -4.78 15.36
C GLU A 140 -19.22 -5.17 15.49
N LYS A 141 -19.55 -6.42 15.18
CA LYS A 141 -20.93 -6.91 15.11
C LYS A 141 -21.50 -7.28 16.49
N PHE A 142 -20.68 -7.88 17.33
CA PHE A 142 -21.13 -8.46 18.58
C PHE A 142 -20.66 -7.73 19.83
N ASN A 143 -19.80 -6.71 19.69
CA ASN A 143 -19.13 -6.02 20.80
C ASN A 143 -18.42 -6.99 21.75
N GLU A 144 -17.77 -7.98 21.17
CA GLU A 144 -16.98 -9.00 21.85
C GLU A 144 -15.54 -8.97 21.36
N TRP A 145 -14.65 -9.66 22.06
CA TRP A 145 -13.26 -9.81 21.63
C TRP A 145 -13.12 -10.98 20.67
N ALA A 146 -12.72 -10.70 19.42
CA ALA A 146 -12.46 -11.70 18.41
C ALA A 146 -10.96 -11.97 18.25
N LYS A 147 -10.61 -13.22 18.01
CA LYS A 147 -9.24 -13.64 17.75
C LYS A 147 -8.79 -13.21 16.36
N TYR A 148 -7.61 -12.60 16.28
CA TYR A 148 -7.03 -12.14 15.03
C TYR A 148 -5.52 -12.43 15.01
N ASP A 149 -5.05 -13.13 13.97
CA ASP A 149 -3.64 -13.40 13.75
C ASP A 149 -3.11 -12.43 12.66
N ILE A 150 -2.36 -11.41 13.08
CA ILE A 150 -1.85 -10.39 12.18
C ILE A 150 -0.78 -10.90 11.22
N THR A 151 -0.25 -12.11 11.40
CA THR A 151 0.78 -12.70 10.55
C THR A 151 0.24 -13.67 9.51
N SER A 152 -0.99 -14.16 9.65
CA SER A 152 -1.55 -15.18 8.74
C SER A 152 -1.43 -14.79 7.27
N TYR A 153 -1.81 -13.57 6.91
CA TYR A 153 -1.63 -13.09 5.53
C TYR A 153 -0.17 -12.74 5.23
N ASN A 154 0.57 -12.21 6.19
CA ASN A 154 1.98 -11.86 6.00
C ASN A 154 2.80 -13.08 5.57
N ASP A 155 2.56 -14.26 6.16
CA ASP A 155 3.27 -15.48 5.82
C ASP A 155 2.96 -15.95 4.39
N ILE A 156 1.69 -15.91 3.99
CA ILE A 156 1.25 -16.22 2.62
C ILE A 156 1.91 -15.23 1.65
N PHE A 157 1.82 -13.95 1.95
CA PHE A 157 2.37 -12.87 1.16
C PHE A 157 3.89 -12.98 0.99
N MET A 158 4.62 -13.22 2.08
CA MET A 158 6.08 -13.33 2.04
C MET A 158 6.56 -14.56 1.28
N LYS A 159 5.86 -15.71 1.38
CA LYS A 159 6.15 -16.89 0.54
C LYS A 159 6.01 -16.55 -0.94
N GLN A 160 4.94 -15.86 -1.34
CA GLN A 160 4.75 -15.41 -2.72
C GLN A 160 5.81 -14.38 -3.13
N ASN A 161 6.16 -13.44 -2.26
CA ASN A 161 7.19 -12.45 -2.56
C ASN A 161 8.57 -13.10 -2.79
N VAL A 162 8.94 -14.09 -1.97
CA VAL A 162 10.17 -14.87 -2.18
C VAL A 162 10.14 -15.61 -3.51
N ARG A 163 9.03 -16.27 -3.85
CA ARG A 163 8.84 -16.95 -5.15
C ARG A 163 9.07 -15.99 -6.32
N HIS A 164 8.62 -14.74 -6.19
CA HIS A 164 8.78 -13.68 -7.19
C HIS A 164 10.06 -12.84 -6.99
N LYS A 165 11.06 -13.35 -6.26
CA LYS A 165 12.38 -12.71 -6.07
C LYS A 165 12.28 -11.26 -5.53
N GLY A 166 11.29 -10.99 -4.67
CA GLY A 166 11.05 -9.67 -4.08
C GLY A 166 10.16 -8.73 -4.89
N LYS A 167 9.86 -9.05 -6.15
CA LYS A 167 9.11 -8.17 -7.07
C LYS A 167 7.62 -8.02 -6.72
N LEU A 168 7.03 -8.90 -5.92
CA LEU A 168 5.61 -8.80 -5.56
C LEU A 168 5.32 -7.50 -4.79
N ILE A 169 6.19 -7.12 -3.86
CA ILE A 169 6.08 -5.87 -3.11
C ILE A 169 6.08 -4.66 -4.05
N GLU A 170 7.00 -4.64 -5.02
CA GLU A 170 7.11 -3.56 -6.02
C GLU A 170 5.83 -3.44 -6.85
N ILE A 171 5.34 -4.54 -7.39
CA ILE A 171 4.12 -4.58 -8.21
C ILE A 171 2.91 -4.11 -7.42
N ILE A 172 2.76 -4.52 -6.16
CA ILE A 172 1.65 -4.07 -5.32
C ILE A 172 1.73 -2.57 -5.06
N ARG A 173 2.92 -2.01 -4.79
CA ARG A 173 3.08 -0.57 -4.65
C ARG A 173 2.73 0.17 -5.94
N ILE A 174 3.15 -0.34 -7.10
CA ILE A 174 2.80 0.22 -8.41
C ILE A 174 1.28 0.19 -8.63
N ILE A 175 0.60 -0.92 -8.36
CA ILE A 175 -0.86 -1.04 -8.48
C ILE A 175 -1.59 -0.10 -7.51
N LYS A 176 -1.11 0.04 -6.27
CA LYS A 176 -1.66 1.01 -5.32
C LYS A 176 -1.45 2.46 -5.79
N THR A 177 -0.31 2.74 -6.43
CA THR A 177 -0.05 4.04 -7.06
C THR A 177 -1.04 4.30 -8.20
N TRP A 178 -1.26 3.31 -9.08
CA TRP A 178 -2.29 3.38 -10.11
C TRP A 178 -3.68 3.65 -9.52
N ASN A 179 -4.07 2.94 -8.47
CA ASN A 179 -5.35 3.15 -7.80
C ASN A 179 -5.47 4.58 -7.24
N ARG A 180 -4.39 5.11 -6.65
CA ARG A 180 -4.33 6.48 -6.12
C ARG A 180 -4.56 7.52 -7.20
N VAL A 181 -3.84 7.43 -8.33
CA VAL A 181 -3.99 8.39 -9.45
C VAL A 181 -5.29 8.19 -10.23
N SER A 182 -5.95 7.06 -10.03
CA SER A 182 -7.26 6.73 -10.62
C SER A 182 -8.44 7.08 -9.69
N GLY A 183 -8.21 7.78 -8.57
CA GLY A 183 -9.25 8.24 -7.65
C GLY A 183 -9.57 7.29 -6.49
N ASN A 184 -8.66 6.36 -6.14
CA ASN A 184 -8.81 5.40 -5.02
C ASN A 184 -10.11 4.57 -5.11
N VAL A 185 -10.39 4.03 -6.28
CA VAL A 185 -11.61 3.23 -6.54
C VAL A 185 -11.65 1.97 -5.68
N PHE A 186 -10.48 1.40 -5.38
CA PHE A 186 -10.36 0.16 -4.60
C PHE A 186 -9.80 0.39 -3.21
N ASN A 187 -10.25 -0.44 -2.27
CA ASN A 187 -9.54 -0.60 -0.99
C ASN A 187 -8.14 -1.17 -1.22
N GLY A 188 -7.12 -0.57 -0.57
CA GLY A 188 -5.72 -0.96 -0.77
C GLY A 188 -5.41 -2.40 -0.31
N TYR A 189 -6.09 -2.91 0.72
CA TYR A 189 -5.93 -4.29 1.19
C TYR A 189 -6.60 -5.28 0.23
N TYR A 190 -7.77 -4.94 -0.30
CA TYR A 190 -8.43 -5.73 -1.34
C TYR A 190 -7.54 -5.90 -2.57
N LEU A 191 -6.87 -4.81 -3.02
CA LEU A 191 -5.92 -4.86 -4.12
C LEU A 191 -4.73 -5.78 -3.82
N GLU A 192 -4.18 -5.74 -2.61
CA GLU A 192 -3.10 -6.66 -2.22
C GLU A 192 -3.53 -8.12 -2.33
N LEU A 193 -4.71 -8.46 -1.79
CA LEU A 193 -5.26 -9.81 -1.85
C LEU A 193 -5.50 -10.25 -3.29
N MET A 194 -6.12 -9.40 -4.11
CA MET A 194 -6.42 -9.67 -5.51
C MET A 194 -5.13 -9.92 -6.31
N VAL A 195 -4.15 -9.01 -6.22
CA VAL A 195 -2.89 -9.13 -6.96
C VAL A 195 -2.10 -10.35 -6.50
N THR A 196 -2.04 -10.61 -5.20
CA THR A 196 -1.35 -11.80 -4.65
C THR A 196 -1.99 -13.09 -5.15
N ALA A 197 -3.32 -13.15 -5.21
CA ALA A 197 -4.05 -14.30 -5.73
C ALA A 197 -3.80 -14.49 -7.22
N LEU A 198 -3.91 -13.44 -8.04
CA LEU A 198 -3.65 -13.49 -9.48
C LEU A 198 -2.23 -13.96 -9.81
N LEU A 199 -1.24 -13.50 -9.05
CA LEU A 199 0.17 -13.85 -9.28
C LEU A 199 0.57 -15.19 -8.64
N SER A 200 -0.30 -15.84 -7.87
CA SER A 200 0.01 -17.13 -7.23
C SER A 200 0.36 -18.24 -8.23
N SER A 201 -0.24 -18.19 -9.42
CA SER A 201 -0.04 -19.17 -10.49
C SER A 201 0.74 -18.62 -11.70
N TYR A 202 1.20 -17.37 -11.62
CA TYR A 202 1.88 -16.67 -12.70
C TYR A 202 3.33 -16.39 -12.33
N GLU A 203 4.26 -16.62 -13.25
CA GLU A 203 5.66 -16.23 -13.08
C GLU A 203 5.83 -14.78 -13.55
N MET A 204 6.29 -13.92 -12.66
CA MET A 204 6.51 -12.50 -12.97
C MET A 204 7.74 -12.35 -13.87
N THR A 205 7.59 -11.58 -14.93
CA THR A 205 8.65 -11.19 -15.85
C THR A 205 8.99 -9.71 -15.69
N GLU A 206 8.96 -8.95 -16.78
CA GLU A 206 9.09 -7.48 -16.73
C GLU A 206 7.82 -6.85 -16.13
N HIS A 207 7.97 -5.66 -15.55
CA HIS A 207 6.86 -4.93 -14.91
C HIS A 207 5.71 -4.67 -15.90
N SER A 208 6.02 -4.25 -17.15
CA SER A 208 5.04 -3.97 -18.19
C SER A 208 4.14 -5.18 -18.46
N HIS A 209 4.75 -6.35 -18.71
CA HIS A 209 4.02 -7.59 -18.97
C HIS A 209 3.24 -8.09 -17.75
N THR A 210 3.81 -7.94 -16.56
CA THR A 210 3.13 -8.31 -15.30
C THR A 210 1.89 -7.46 -15.05
N LEU A 211 1.99 -6.14 -15.26
CA LEU A 211 0.83 -5.23 -15.12
C LEU A 211 -0.26 -5.53 -16.14
N ARG A 212 0.11 -5.79 -17.40
CA ARG A 212 -0.84 -6.22 -18.43
C ARG A 212 -1.63 -7.45 -17.99
N GLN A 213 -0.95 -8.46 -17.44
CA GLN A 213 -1.61 -9.67 -16.96
C GLN A 213 -2.53 -9.38 -15.78
N ILE A 214 -2.08 -8.58 -14.82
CA ILE A 214 -2.92 -8.18 -13.68
C ILE A 214 -4.19 -7.50 -14.18
N PHE A 215 -4.11 -6.46 -15.03
CA PHE A 215 -5.29 -5.76 -15.51
C PHE A 215 -6.20 -6.64 -16.35
N ARG A 216 -5.63 -7.55 -17.16
CA ARG A 216 -6.40 -8.50 -17.97
C ARG A 216 -7.29 -9.39 -17.10
N TYR A 217 -6.74 -9.97 -16.04
CA TYR A 217 -7.47 -10.91 -15.19
C TYR A 217 -8.29 -10.23 -14.11
N ALA A 218 -7.87 -9.05 -13.65
CA ALA A 218 -8.58 -8.30 -12.62
C ALA A 218 -10.01 -7.93 -13.04
N VAL A 219 -10.29 -7.76 -14.33
CA VAL A 219 -11.67 -7.50 -14.84
C VAL A 219 -12.63 -8.62 -14.46
N ALA A 220 -12.19 -9.88 -14.54
CA ALA A 220 -13.00 -11.02 -14.12
C ALA A 220 -12.94 -11.25 -12.61
N GLU A 221 -11.80 -10.95 -11.99
CA GLU A 221 -11.55 -11.22 -10.58
C GLU A 221 -12.29 -10.24 -9.64
N VAL A 222 -12.56 -9.01 -10.11
CA VAL A 222 -13.15 -7.93 -9.31
C VAL A 222 -14.59 -8.23 -8.85
N VAL A 223 -15.29 -9.14 -9.51
CA VAL A 223 -16.65 -9.55 -9.13
C VAL A 223 -16.67 -10.53 -7.95
N PHE A 224 -15.52 -11.12 -7.61
CA PHE A 224 -15.44 -12.09 -6.52
C PHE A 224 -15.08 -11.41 -5.20
N GLN A 225 -15.79 -11.80 -4.17
CA GLN A 225 -15.50 -11.39 -2.81
C GLN A 225 -14.15 -11.95 -2.34
N LYS A 226 -13.44 -11.18 -1.54
CA LYS A 226 -12.21 -11.60 -0.86
C LYS A 226 -12.48 -11.76 0.63
N HIS A 227 -11.88 -12.76 1.23
CA HIS A 227 -11.91 -12.97 2.67
C HIS A 227 -10.54 -12.68 3.27
N ASP A 228 -10.54 -12.19 4.51
CA ASP A 228 -9.29 -11.95 5.22
C ASP A 228 -8.63 -13.29 5.61
N PRO A 229 -7.41 -13.57 5.14
CA PRO A 229 -6.72 -14.81 5.53
C PRO A 229 -6.43 -14.92 7.03
N ALA A 230 -6.46 -13.81 7.77
CA ALA A 230 -6.31 -13.81 9.22
C ALA A 230 -7.60 -14.25 9.95
N ASN A 231 -8.74 -14.04 9.31
CA ASN A 231 -10.04 -14.54 9.75
C ASN A 231 -10.97 -14.68 8.54
N MET A 232 -11.18 -15.91 8.07
CA MET A 232 -11.96 -16.22 6.88
C MET A 232 -13.45 -15.86 6.98
N GLU A 233 -13.96 -15.51 8.16
CA GLU A 233 -15.32 -15.01 8.35
C GLU A 233 -15.43 -13.52 7.99
N ILE A 234 -14.31 -12.80 7.97
CA ILE A 234 -14.26 -11.38 7.62
C ILE A 234 -14.17 -11.24 6.12
N GLN A 235 -15.19 -10.63 5.53
CA GLN A 235 -15.18 -10.22 4.13
C GLN A 235 -14.41 -8.91 3.99
N VAL A 236 -13.46 -8.88 3.07
CA VAL A 236 -12.73 -7.65 2.72
C VAL A 236 -13.53 -6.88 1.68
N GLU A 237 -14.07 -5.74 2.08
CA GLU A 237 -14.79 -4.84 1.19
C GLU A 237 -13.83 -4.24 0.16
N GLY A 238 -14.03 -4.57 -1.12
CA GLY A 238 -13.26 -4.01 -2.23
C GLY A 238 -13.91 -2.77 -2.82
N LEU A 239 -15.22 -2.79 -2.91
CA LEU A 239 -16.10 -1.80 -3.53
C LEU A 239 -17.34 -1.64 -2.66
N ASN A 240 -17.96 -0.45 -2.65
CA ASN A 240 -19.07 -0.16 -1.75
C ASN A 240 -20.41 -0.65 -2.31
N ASP A 241 -20.60 -0.55 -3.63
CA ASP A 241 -21.87 -0.86 -4.30
C ASP A 241 -21.68 -1.29 -5.76
N ILE A 242 -22.80 -1.51 -6.47
CA ILE A 242 -22.80 -1.93 -7.88
C ILE A 242 -22.29 -0.84 -8.81
N ASP A 243 -22.49 0.42 -8.48
CA ASP A 243 -22.00 1.54 -9.31
C ASP A 243 -20.49 1.64 -9.23
N ASP A 244 -19.92 1.41 -8.05
CA ASP A 244 -18.47 1.31 -7.87
C ASP A 244 -17.89 0.09 -8.59
N LEU A 245 -18.61 -1.04 -8.61
CA LEU A 245 -18.21 -2.21 -9.41
C LEU A 245 -18.17 -1.89 -10.91
N ILE A 246 -19.19 -1.21 -11.43
CA ILE A 246 -19.22 -0.81 -12.85
C ILE A 246 -18.07 0.15 -13.18
N LYS A 247 -17.80 1.14 -12.32
CA LYS A 247 -16.66 2.06 -12.46
C LYS A 247 -15.33 1.31 -12.44
N ALA A 248 -15.16 0.39 -11.49
CA ALA A 248 -13.97 -0.44 -11.34
C ALA A 248 -13.72 -1.30 -12.59
N MET A 249 -14.75 -1.96 -13.11
CA MET A 249 -14.64 -2.78 -14.33
C MET A 249 -14.22 -1.92 -15.55
N LYS A 250 -14.85 -0.75 -15.75
CA LYS A 250 -14.48 0.18 -16.82
C LYS A 250 -13.03 0.66 -16.68
N LEU A 251 -12.62 0.98 -15.47
CA LEU A 251 -11.25 1.41 -15.16
C LEU A 251 -10.23 0.31 -15.47
N LEU A 252 -10.50 -0.92 -15.05
CA LEU A 252 -9.64 -2.08 -15.32
C LEU A 252 -9.55 -2.39 -16.82
N GLN A 253 -10.68 -2.35 -17.53
CA GLN A 253 -10.71 -2.55 -19.00
C GLN A 253 -9.89 -1.51 -19.73
N ARG A 254 -10.05 -0.21 -19.37
CA ARG A 254 -9.25 0.88 -19.93
C ARG A 254 -7.75 0.68 -19.62
N SER A 255 -7.42 0.29 -18.40
CA SER A 255 -6.05 0.05 -17.99
C SER A 255 -5.42 -1.11 -18.75
N TYR A 256 -6.18 -2.19 -18.97
CA TYR A 256 -5.73 -3.29 -19.82
C TYR A 256 -5.45 -2.84 -21.25
N ALA A 257 -6.37 -2.08 -21.88
CA ALA A 257 -6.19 -1.58 -23.22
C ALA A 257 -4.93 -0.70 -23.38
N LEU A 258 -4.70 0.21 -22.41
CA LEU A 258 -3.51 1.07 -22.41
C LEU A 258 -2.22 0.27 -22.24
N THR A 259 -2.22 -0.77 -21.38
CA THR A 259 -1.04 -1.62 -21.18
C THR A 259 -0.75 -2.49 -22.39
N ASP A 260 -1.79 -2.96 -23.08
CA ASP A 260 -1.67 -3.73 -24.33
C ASP A 260 -1.08 -2.88 -25.44
N GLU A 261 -1.60 -1.67 -25.64
CA GLU A 261 -1.08 -0.70 -26.61
C GLU A 261 0.38 -0.31 -26.33
N ALA A 262 0.72 -0.04 -25.04
CA ALA A 262 2.07 0.29 -24.63
C ALA A 262 3.07 -0.81 -24.99
N ILE A 263 2.71 -2.08 -24.77
CA ILE A 263 3.55 -3.23 -25.08
C ILE A 263 3.72 -3.41 -26.59
N ILE A 264 2.67 -3.19 -27.39
CA ILE A 264 2.77 -3.21 -28.85
C ILE A 264 3.80 -2.18 -29.32
N TYR A 265 3.70 -0.93 -28.85
CA TYR A 265 4.69 0.09 -29.19
C TYR A 265 6.12 -0.26 -28.74
N GLU A 266 6.26 -0.91 -27.60
CA GLU A 266 7.56 -1.37 -27.11
C GLU A 266 8.16 -2.44 -28.04
N GLN A 267 7.35 -3.41 -28.50
CA GLN A 267 7.74 -4.45 -29.44
C GLN A 267 8.10 -3.88 -30.82
N ASP A 268 7.43 -2.83 -31.25
CA ASP A 268 7.72 -2.13 -32.50
C ASP A 268 8.94 -1.18 -32.40
N GLY A 269 9.62 -1.14 -31.23
CA GLY A 269 10.75 -0.25 -30.98
C GLY A 269 10.37 1.22 -30.77
N ASN A 270 9.08 1.53 -30.64
CA ASN A 270 8.60 2.90 -30.43
C ASN A 270 8.50 3.22 -28.92
N THR A 271 9.67 3.28 -28.29
CA THR A 271 9.77 3.55 -26.83
C THR A 271 9.03 4.83 -26.42
N LYS A 272 9.07 5.88 -27.25
CA LYS A 272 8.40 7.15 -26.94
C LYS A 272 6.89 6.98 -26.76
N LYS A 273 6.22 6.35 -27.72
CA LYS A 273 4.77 6.10 -27.65
C LYS A 273 4.42 5.13 -26.51
N SER A 274 5.25 4.11 -26.28
CA SER A 274 5.07 3.22 -25.12
C SER A 274 5.08 4.00 -23.81
N LEU A 275 6.06 4.89 -23.59
CA LEU A 275 6.13 5.74 -22.39
C LEU A 275 4.93 6.70 -22.28
N GLU A 276 4.40 7.21 -23.38
CA GLU A 276 3.18 8.05 -23.42
C GLU A 276 1.94 7.26 -22.95
N CYS A 277 1.79 5.99 -23.37
CA CYS A 277 0.71 5.12 -22.88
C CYS A 277 0.84 4.85 -21.39
N TRP A 278 2.05 4.52 -20.91
CA TRP A 278 2.30 4.33 -19.48
C TRP A 278 2.05 5.60 -18.66
N ASN A 279 2.44 6.77 -19.16
CA ASN A 279 2.12 8.05 -18.52
C ASN A 279 0.61 8.33 -18.47
N SER A 280 -0.15 7.87 -19.48
CA SER A 280 -1.62 7.97 -19.46
C SER A 280 -2.26 7.07 -18.41
N LEU A 281 -1.60 5.95 -18.05
CA LEU A 281 -2.02 5.04 -17.00
C LEU A 281 -1.60 5.54 -15.60
N PHE A 282 -0.47 6.22 -15.49
CA PHE A 282 0.10 6.75 -14.24
C PHE A 282 0.37 8.26 -14.35
N PRO A 283 -0.68 9.09 -14.57
CA PRO A 283 -0.48 10.51 -14.81
C PRO A 283 0.29 11.18 -13.67
N GLN A 284 1.25 12.04 -14.04
CA GLN A 284 2.12 12.82 -13.14
C GLN A 284 3.09 12.00 -12.26
N VAL A 285 3.00 10.68 -12.24
CA VAL A 285 3.87 9.83 -11.41
C VAL A 285 4.76 8.90 -12.23
N PHE A 286 4.40 8.63 -13.50
CA PHE A 286 5.28 7.84 -14.37
C PHE A 286 6.51 8.65 -14.76
N PRO A 287 7.73 8.09 -14.63
CA PRO A 287 8.95 8.83 -14.92
C PRO A 287 9.03 9.28 -16.39
N SER A 288 9.33 10.56 -16.60
CA SER A 288 9.65 11.08 -17.92
C SER A 288 11.02 10.58 -18.42
N GLN A 289 11.29 10.72 -19.71
CA GLN A 289 12.61 10.42 -20.26
C GLN A 289 13.73 11.17 -19.51
N LEU A 290 13.47 12.43 -19.15
CA LEU A 290 14.42 13.26 -18.39
C LEU A 290 14.68 12.68 -17.00
N ASP A 291 13.63 12.24 -16.28
CA ASP A 291 13.77 11.64 -14.94
C ASP A 291 14.60 10.35 -14.99
N ILE A 292 14.41 9.53 -16.03
CA ILE A 292 15.17 8.28 -16.23
C ILE A 292 16.65 8.59 -16.43
N ILE A 293 16.98 9.56 -17.26
CA ILE A 293 18.37 9.96 -17.55
C ILE A 293 19.04 10.52 -16.29
N VAL A 294 18.37 11.42 -15.60
CA VAL A 294 18.87 11.97 -14.33
C VAL A 294 19.04 10.87 -13.28
N GLY A 295 18.11 9.91 -13.22
CA GLY A 295 18.19 8.76 -12.34
C GLY A 295 19.41 7.87 -12.63
N LYS A 296 19.66 7.55 -13.90
CA LYS A 296 20.85 6.78 -14.34
C LYS A 296 22.15 7.52 -14.03
N ALA A 297 22.21 8.82 -14.29
CA ALA A 297 23.38 9.66 -14.01
C ALA A 297 23.73 9.69 -12.51
N ARG A 298 22.74 9.84 -11.63
CA ARG A 298 22.92 9.78 -10.17
C ARG A 298 23.43 8.41 -9.71
N GLY A 299 22.92 7.34 -10.28
CA GLY A 299 23.37 5.97 -10.00
C GLY A 299 24.84 5.73 -10.43
N SER A 300 25.33 6.45 -11.45
CA SER A 300 26.72 6.39 -11.95
C SER A 300 27.65 7.41 -11.27
N GLY A 301 27.18 8.14 -10.25
CA GLY A 301 27.98 9.17 -9.56
C GLY A 301 28.15 10.47 -10.35
N ILE A 302 27.45 10.64 -11.47
CA ILE A 302 27.47 11.85 -12.31
C ILE A 302 26.49 12.88 -11.74
N ARG A 303 26.89 14.14 -11.62
CA ARG A 303 25.97 15.20 -11.20
C ARG A 303 24.88 15.41 -12.25
N GLY A 304 23.62 15.57 -11.82
CA GLY A 304 22.48 15.70 -12.74
C GLY A 304 22.61 16.84 -13.76
N ALA A 305 23.30 17.95 -13.41
CA ALA A 305 23.61 19.04 -14.32
C ALA A 305 24.59 18.63 -15.45
N ASP A 306 25.54 17.77 -15.16
CA ASP A 306 26.52 17.29 -16.14
C ASP A 306 25.88 16.27 -17.09
N ALA A 307 24.93 15.44 -16.60
CA ALA A 307 24.14 14.54 -17.42
C ALA A 307 23.24 15.30 -18.42
N LEU A 308 22.66 16.44 -18.01
CA LEU A 308 21.87 17.31 -18.89
C LEU A 308 22.72 17.98 -19.97
N ARG A 309 23.94 18.45 -19.63
CA ARG A 309 24.89 19.00 -20.61
C ARG A 309 25.28 17.95 -21.65
N MET A 310 25.60 16.72 -21.23
CA MET A 310 25.97 15.63 -22.14
C MET A 310 24.84 15.29 -23.14
N MET A 311 23.56 15.52 -22.78
CA MET A 311 22.43 15.34 -23.71
C MET A 311 22.33 16.43 -24.76
N VAL A 312 22.54 17.69 -24.34
CA VAL A 312 22.47 18.85 -25.27
C VAL A 312 23.62 18.80 -26.29
N ASP A 313 24.80 18.33 -25.87
CA ASP A 313 25.99 18.21 -26.72
C ASP A 313 25.95 16.97 -27.65
N SER A 314 24.95 16.06 -27.49
CA SER A 314 24.81 14.85 -28.32
C SER A 314 23.68 14.92 -29.34
N GLN A 315 22.96 16.05 -29.48
CA GLN A 315 22.00 16.36 -30.53
C GLN A 315 22.66 17.23 -31.62
#